data_9d8de5449052ef82eb46ab26f9680295
#
_entry.id   9d8de5449052ef82eb46ab26f9680295
#
_cell.length_a   1.000
_cell.length_b   1.000
_cell.length_c   1.000
_cell.angle_alpha   90.00
_cell.angle_beta   90.00
_cell.angle_gamma   90.00
#
_symmetry.space_group_name_H-M   'P 1'
#
loop_
_entity.id
_entity.type
_entity.pdbx_description
1 polymer ?
#
loop_
_entity_poly.entity_id
_entity_poly.type
_entity_poly.pdbx_seq_one_letter_code
_entity_poly.pdbx_strand_id
1 'polypeptide(L)'
;MAKDQGTHIDLQGGFIVIVVSGASGQLGRLTVGHLLQRVDAARVVALSRTPDAVADLGVATRYADFDDPASLPGALEGAERLLMISMGSLIGAPRGHVNAIEAAVEAGVGQVIYTSFARAGEPGQPQALIQNHGETERLLAESGLTFTALRFNQWPEMWNLVGLPAIAAATGVLPSNSGDGRVGHITRDDSAAVAAAVLAEGGCEGQLLEVTGPEAVTDADVADALAQVTGRPIRCEQVSDAGLAATLSERGLPDMYVQGWTGLGTYKRDGWFDVTTHAVEHLTGRKPTPIADYFAAHPEALQLPALRSQH
;
A
#
# COMPACT_ATOMS: atom_id res chain seq x y z
N MET A 1 -13.28 -16.75 -50.85
CA MET A 1 -11.85 -16.69 -50.46
C MET A 1 -11.58 -15.30 -49.89
N ALA A 2 -11.82 -15.10 -48.62
CA ALA A 2 -11.48 -13.90 -47.91
C ALA A 2 -10.11 -14.11 -47.23
N LYS A 3 -9.13 -13.29 -47.61
CA LYS A 3 -7.78 -13.32 -47.02
C LYS A 3 -7.85 -12.74 -45.62
N ASP A 4 -7.48 -13.56 -44.71
CA ASP A 4 -7.11 -13.23 -43.34
C ASP A 4 -5.96 -12.21 -43.40
N GLN A 5 -6.23 -10.96 -43.06
CA GLN A 5 -5.19 -9.95 -42.84
C GLN A 5 -4.85 -9.98 -41.35
N GLY A 6 -3.93 -10.89 -40.99
CA GLY A 6 -3.27 -10.82 -39.72
C GLY A 6 -2.58 -9.46 -39.58
N THR A 7 -3.06 -8.65 -38.68
CA THR A 7 -2.41 -7.42 -38.23
C THR A 7 -1.12 -7.78 -37.50
N HIS A 8 -0.02 -7.84 -38.26
CA HIS A 8 1.33 -7.75 -37.67
C HIS A 8 1.47 -6.34 -37.10
N ILE A 9 1.37 -6.21 -35.79
CA ILE A 9 1.75 -5.00 -35.09
C ILE A 9 3.29 -4.96 -35.10
N ASP A 10 3.82 -4.00 -35.85
CA ASP A 10 5.26 -3.72 -35.95
C ASP A 10 5.73 -3.12 -34.59
N LEU A 11 6.48 -3.90 -33.82
CA LEU A 11 6.98 -3.56 -32.48
C LEU A 11 8.17 -2.57 -32.50
N GLN A 12 8.35 -1.76 -33.52
CA GLN A 12 9.42 -0.74 -33.60
C GLN A 12 9.02 0.66 -33.12
N GLY A 13 7.81 0.86 -32.63
CA GLY A 13 7.42 2.02 -31.85
C GLY A 13 7.14 1.57 -30.41
N GLY A 14 8.22 1.26 -29.63
CA GLY A 14 8.16 0.57 -28.35
C GLY A 14 7.16 1.19 -27.36
N PHE A 15 5.99 0.59 -27.22
CA PHE A 15 5.06 0.92 -26.14
C PHE A 15 5.63 0.31 -24.84
N ILE A 16 5.89 1.16 -23.86
CA ILE A 16 6.25 0.75 -22.50
C ILE A 16 5.17 -0.19 -21.95
N VAL A 17 5.52 -1.43 -21.61
CA VAL A 17 4.61 -2.36 -20.93
C VAL A 17 4.76 -2.18 -19.42
N ILE A 18 3.66 -1.84 -18.77
CA ILE A 18 3.56 -1.62 -17.34
C ILE A 18 2.90 -2.83 -16.69
N VAL A 19 3.61 -3.47 -15.79
CA VAL A 19 3.13 -4.65 -15.08
C VAL A 19 2.79 -4.28 -13.64
N VAL A 20 1.58 -4.62 -13.19
CA VAL A 20 1.10 -4.37 -11.82
C VAL A 20 0.92 -5.69 -11.09
N SER A 21 1.77 -5.98 -10.10
CA SER A 21 1.61 -7.15 -9.24
C SER A 21 0.50 -6.94 -8.21
N GLY A 22 -0.02 -8.02 -7.64
CA GLY A 22 -1.05 -7.92 -6.60
C GLY A 22 -2.34 -7.22 -7.05
N ALA A 23 -2.65 -7.28 -8.35
CA ALA A 23 -3.77 -6.56 -8.97
C ALA A 23 -5.15 -6.96 -8.42
N SER A 24 -5.29 -8.13 -7.78
CA SER A 24 -6.53 -8.53 -7.09
C SER A 24 -6.73 -7.83 -5.74
N GLY A 25 -5.67 -7.24 -5.17
CA GLY A 25 -5.73 -6.48 -3.93
C GLY A 25 -6.28 -5.06 -4.12
N GLN A 26 -6.62 -4.40 -3.00
CA GLN A 26 -7.19 -3.06 -3.04
C GLN A 26 -6.25 -2.03 -3.70
N LEU A 27 -4.98 -1.99 -3.29
CA LEU A 27 -4.00 -1.07 -3.86
C LEU A 27 -3.77 -1.33 -5.35
N GLY A 28 -3.62 -2.60 -5.75
CA GLY A 28 -3.39 -2.95 -7.15
C GLY A 28 -4.55 -2.57 -8.06
N ARG A 29 -5.79 -2.82 -7.63
CA ARG A 29 -7.01 -2.41 -8.38
C ARG A 29 -7.08 -0.89 -8.55
N LEU A 30 -6.87 -0.15 -7.46
CA LEU A 30 -6.85 1.32 -7.51
C LEU A 30 -5.73 1.83 -8.44
N THR A 31 -4.54 1.23 -8.36
CA THR A 31 -3.43 1.62 -9.23
C THR A 31 -3.74 1.38 -10.71
N VAL A 32 -4.31 0.22 -11.06
CA VAL A 32 -4.76 -0.02 -12.45
C VAL A 32 -5.81 1.01 -12.88
N GLY A 33 -6.78 1.32 -12.01
CA GLY A 33 -7.78 2.34 -12.29
C GLY A 33 -7.18 3.73 -12.56
N HIS A 34 -6.18 4.15 -11.77
CA HIS A 34 -5.46 5.41 -12.00
C HIS A 34 -4.54 5.36 -13.23
N LEU A 35 -3.94 4.20 -13.53
CA LEU A 35 -3.13 4.02 -14.74
C LEU A 35 -3.95 4.19 -16.01
N LEU A 36 -5.16 3.64 -16.05
CA LEU A 36 -6.06 3.74 -17.22
C LEU A 36 -6.53 5.17 -17.53
N GLN A 37 -6.35 6.10 -16.60
CA GLN A 37 -6.57 7.53 -16.84
C GLN A 37 -5.35 8.22 -17.46
N ARG A 38 -4.18 7.54 -17.52
CA ARG A 38 -2.90 8.10 -17.95
C ARG A 38 -2.32 7.40 -19.17
N VAL A 39 -2.58 6.12 -19.35
CA VAL A 39 -2.02 5.28 -20.42
C VAL A 39 -3.08 4.40 -21.06
N ASP A 40 -2.82 3.95 -22.29
CA ASP A 40 -3.67 2.99 -22.98
C ASP A 40 -3.70 1.64 -22.22
N ALA A 41 -4.87 1.02 -22.14
CA ALA A 41 -5.06 -0.29 -21.50
C ALA A 41 -4.18 -1.39 -22.11
N ALA A 42 -3.86 -1.30 -23.39
CA ALA A 42 -2.97 -2.25 -24.07
C ALA A 42 -1.53 -2.25 -23.52
N ARG A 43 -1.16 -1.21 -22.78
CA ARG A 43 0.16 -1.07 -22.12
C ARG A 43 0.19 -1.63 -20.71
N VAL A 44 -0.93 -2.06 -20.15
CA VAL A 44 -1.04 -2.47 -18.75
C VAL A 44 -1.30 -3.96 -18.66
N VAL A 45 -0.54 -4.64 -17.82
CA VAL A 45 -0.70 -6.07 -17.51
C VAL A 45 -0.92 -6.20 -16.00
N ALA A 46 -2.03 -6.81 -15.62
CA ALA A 46 -2.36 -7.11 -14.23
C ALA A 46 -1.89 -8.53 -13.86
N LEU A 47 -1.06 -8.63 -12.81
CA LEU A 47 -0.63 -9.93 -12.27
C LEU A 47 -1.49 -10.33 -11.08
N SER A 48 -1.94 -11.58 -11.09
CA SER A 48 -2.71 -12.15 -10.00
C SER A 48 -2.49 -13.66 -9.90
N ARG A 49 -2.61 -14.21 -8.68
CA ARG A 49 -2.72 -15.67 -8.46
C ARG A 49 -4.05 -16.22 -8.96
N THR A 50 -5.01 -15.36 -9.18
CA THR A 50 -6.34 -15.68 -9.71
C THR A 50 -6.70 -14.69 -10.82
N PRO A 51 -6.18 -14.88 -12.07
CA PRO A 51 -6.38 -13.94 -13.19
C PRO A 51 -7.85 -13.62 -13.45
N ASP A 52 -8.76 -14.58 -13.31
CA ASP A 52 -10.20 -14.38 -13.51
C ASP A 52 -10.78 -13.35 -12.52
N ALA A 53 -10.20 -13.23 -11.32
CA ALA A 53 -10.65 -12.27 -10.31
C ALA A 53 -10.29 -10.80 -10.66
N VAL A 54 -9.54 -10.57 -11.71
CA VAL A 54 -9.13 -9.23 -12.20
C VAL A 54 -9.50 -8.98 -13.66
N ALA A 55 -10.27 -9.88 -14.27
CA ALA A 55 -10.72 -9.74 -15.67
C ALA A 55 -11.59 -8.49 -15.90
N ASP A 56 -12.26 -8.01 -14.85
CA ASP A 56 -13.08 -6.79 -14.85
C ASP A 56 -12.26 -5.49 -14.95
N LEU A 57 -10.93 -5.55 -14.78
CA LEU A 57 -10.07 -4.37 -14.90
C LEU A 57 -9.87 -3.88 -16.35
N GLY A 58 -10.25 -4.68 -17.35
CA GLY A 58 -10.18 -4.27 -18.75
C GLY A 58 -8.77 -4.18 -19.32
N VAL A 59 -7.80 -4.85 -18.69
CA VAL A 59 -6.40 -4.94 -19.11
C VAL A 59 -5.99 -6.39 -19.32
N ALA A 60 -4.84 -6.63 -19.96
CA ALA A 60 -4.28 -7.98 -20.05
C ALA A 60 -3.97 -8.54 -18.64
N THR A 61 -4.26 -9.82 -18.43
CA THR A 61 -4.01 -10.49 -17.16
C THR A 61 -3.05 -11.65 -17.33
N ARG A 62 -2.13 -11.83 -16.37
CA ARG A 62 -1.23 -12.98 -16.34
C ARG A 62 -1.22 -13.60 -14.94
N TYR A 63 -1.07 -14.92 -14.88
CA TYR A 63 -0.84 -15.63 -13.63
C TYR A 63 0.55 -15.33 -13.10
N ALA A 64 0.64 -14.96 -11.82
CA ALA A 64 1.89 -14.83 -11.10
C ALA A 64 1.69 -15.08 -9.61
N ASP A 65 2.58 -15.90 -9.05
CA ASP A 65 2.73 -16.09 -7.61
C ASP A 65 4.19 -15.89 -7.23
N PHE A 66 4.48 -14.92 -6.39
CA PHE A 66 5.85 -14.65 -5.95
C PHE A 66 6.44 -15.80 -5.13
N ASP A 67 5.60 -16.66 -4.53
CA ASP A 67 6.05 -17.88 -3.85
C ASP A 67 6.26 -19.06 -4.81
N ASP A 68 5.85 -18.93 -6.09
CA ASP A 68 6.12 -19.87 -7.18
C ASP A 68 7.03 -19.23 -8.24
N PRO A 69 8.38 -19.35 -8.11
CA PRO A 69 9.32 -18.72 -9.03
C PRO A 69 9.11 -19.12 -10.51
N ALA A 70 8.57 -20.34 -10.76
CA ALA A 70 8.35 -20.81 -12.12
C ALA A 70 7.27 -20.03 -12.87
N SER A 71 6.38 -19.35 -12.15
CA SER A 71 5.31 -18.51 -12.71
C SER A 71 5.79 -17.14 -13.20
N LEU A 72 6.95 -16.67 -12.74
CA LEU A 72 7.36 -15.28 -12.89
C LEU A 72 7.95 -14.91 -14.26
N PRO A 73 8.77 -15.75 -14.94
CA PRO A 73 9.37 -15.37 -16.21
C PRO A 73 8.35 -14.99 -17.27
N GLY A 74 7.32 -15.80 -17.48
CA GLY A 74 6.25 -15.49 -18.43
C GLY A 74 5.36 -14.33 -17.99
N ALA A 75 5.20 -14.14 -16.69
CA ALA A 75 4.42 -13.04 -16.14
C ALA A 75 5.09 -11.68 -16.37
N LEU A 76 6.43 -11.63 -16.35
CA LEU A 76 7.22 -10.41 -16.53
C LEU A 76 7.73 -10.19 -17.96
N GLU A 77 7.39 -11.08 -18.90
CA GLU A 77 7.83 -10.96 -20.30
C GLU A 77 7.46 -9.59 -20.88
N GLY A 78 8.47 -8.87 -21.39
CA GLY A 78 8.33 -7.56 -22.01
C GLY A 78 8.05 -6.40 -21.05
N ALA A 79 8.10 -6.62 -19.74
CA ALA A 79 7.87 -5.59 -18.75
C ALA A 79 9.00 -4.54 -18.78
N GLU A 80 8.66 -3.28 -19.05
CA GLU A 80 9.58 -2.16 -18.86
C GLU A 80 9.47 -1.56 -17.47
N ARG A 81 8.26 -1.53 -16.89
CA ARG A 81 8.05 -1.07 -15.51
C ARG A 81 7.19 -2.07 -14.75
N LEU A 82 7.65 -2.41 -13.56
CA LEU A 82 6.97 -3.33 -12.65
C LEU A 82 6.57 -2.59 -11.37
N LEU A 83 5.27 -2.54 -11.05
CA LEU A 83 4.85 -2.28 -9.69
C LEU A 83 4.97 -3.57 -8.87
N MET A 84 5.92 -3.62 -7.98
CA MET A 84 6.09 -4.67 -7.00
C MET A 84 5.38 -4.28 -5.72
N ILE A 85 4.11 -4.72 -5.59
CA ILE A 85 3.34 -4.51 -4.36
C ILE A 85 3.87 -5.46 -3.30
N SER A 86 4.24 -4.89 -2.14
CA SER A 86 4.78 -5.65 -1.02
C SER A 86 3.77 -6.67 -0.49
N MET A 87 4.27 -7.86 -0.22
CA MET A 87 3.51 -8.90 0.47
C MET A 87 3.60 -8.69 1.98
N GLY A 88 2.47 -8.86 2.69
CA GLY A 88 2.48 -8.83 4.15
C GLY A 88 3.27 -10.02 4.69
N SER A 89 4.42 -9.76 5.28
CA SER A 89 5.16 -10.73 6.08
C SER A 89 5.58 -10.07 7.38
N LEU A 90 5.42 -10.77 8.47
CA LEU A 90 5.86 -10.32 9.78
C LEU A 90 7.31 -10.72 10.10
N ILE A 91 7.97 -11.51 9.24
CA ILE A 91 9.28 -12.11 9.53
C ILE A 91 10.15 -12.11 8.27
N GLY A 92 11.16 -11.25 8.22
CA GLY A 92 12.17 -11.15 7.15
C GLY A 92 11.63 -10.67 5.80
N ALA A 93 12.51 -10.28 4.88
CA ALA A 93 12.07 -10.04 3.51
C ALA A 93 11.39 -11.32 3.02
N PRO A 94 10.12 -11.25 2.58
CA PRO A 94 9.44 -12.46 2.12
C PRO A 94 10.25 -13.10 1.00
N ARG A 95 10.38 -14.43 1.03
CA ARG A 95 11.07 -15.15 -0.05
C ARG A 95 10.49 -14.78 -1.42
N GLY A 96 9.18 -14.52 -1.48
CA GLY A 96 8.51 -14.03 -2.67
C GLY A 96 9.08 -12.71 -3.21
N HIS A 97 9.58 -11.80 -2.35
CA HIS A 97 10.25 -10.59 -2.82
C HIS A 97 11.59 -10.89 -3.50
N VAL A 98 12.37 -11.83 -2.94
CA VAL A 98 13.62 -12.29 -3.55
C VAL A 98 13.35 -12.87 -4.94
N ASN A 99 12.38 -13.79 -5.03
CA ASN A 99 11.99 -14.42 -6.29
C ASN A 99 11.56 -13.39 -7.34
N ALA A 100 10.76 -12.39 -6.93
CA ALA A 100 10.28 -11.34 -7.82
C ALA A 100 11.42 -10.43 -8.32
N ILE A 101 12.40 -10.12 -7.46
CA ILE A 101 13.58 -9.33 -7.82
C ILE A 101 14.46 -10.11 -8.80
N GLU A 102 14.76 -11.39 -8.52
CA GLU A 102 15.53 -12.25 -9.40
C GLU A 102 14.87 -12.38 -10.77
N ALA A 103 13.56 -12.65 -10.80
CA ALA A 103 12.80 -12.72 -12.06
C ALA A 103 12.77 -11.39 -12.83
N ALA A 104 12.71 -10.25 -12.13
CA ALA A 104 12.78 -8.94 -12.77
C ALA A 104 14.15 -8.67 -13.41
N VAL A 105 15.24 -9.12 -12.76
CA VAL A 105 16.59 -9.08 -13.33
C VAL A 105 16.67 -9.94 -14.59
N GLU A 106 16.20 -11.19 -14.52
CA GLU A 106 16.24 -12.14 -15.65
C GLU A 106 15.39 -11.67 -16.83
N ALA A 107 14.22 -11.07 -16.55
CA ALA A 107 13.33 -10.51 -17.57
C ALA A 107 13.82 -9.18 -18.17
N GLY A 108 14.86 -8.58 -17.59
CA GLY A 108 15.38 -7.28 -18.03
C GLY A 108 14.41 -6.14 -17.80
N VAL A 109 13.66 -6.17 -16.69
CA VAL A 109 12.74 -5.09 -16.32
C VAL A 109 13.50 -3.77 -16.20
N GLY A 110 13.06 -2.73 -16.90
CA GLY A 110 13.76 -1.44 -16.94
C GLY A 110 13.70 -0.69 -15.61
N GLN A 111 12.56 -0.75 -14.90
CA GLN A 111 12.39 -0.11 -13.59
C GLN A 111 11.43 -0.90 -12.70
N VAL A 112 11.80 -1.11 -11.44
CA VAL A 112 10.91 -1.63 -10.39
C VAL A 112 10.43 -0.49 -9.51
N ILE A 113 9.13 -0.33 -9.38
CA ILE A 113 8.51 0.56 -8.42
C ILE A 113 8.03 -0.31 -7.25
N TYR A 114 8.63 -0.15 -6.08
CA TYR A 114 8.36 -0.96 -4.92
C TYR A 114 7.49 -0.21 -3.91
N THR A 115 6.41 -0.84 -3.43
CA THR A 115 5.60 -0.27 -2.35
C THR A 115 6.26 -0.57 -1.01
N SER A 116 6.93 0.41 -0.47
CA SER A 116 7.66 0.35 0.79
C SER A 116 6.88 1.00 1.93
N PHE A 117 7.50 1.16 3.07
CA PHE A 117 6.91 1.74 4.26
C PHE A 117 7.74 2.91 4.78
N ALA A 118 7.09 3.88 5.43
CA ALA A 118 7.73 5.09 5.93
C ALA A 118 9.01 4.78 6.70
N ARG A 119 10.09 5.49 6.31
CA ARG A 119 11.44 5.40 6.90
C ARG A 119 12.06 3.99 6.91
N ALA A 120 11.62 3.10 6.00
CA ALA A 120 12.23 1.78 5.85
C ALA A 120 13.74 1.91 5.59
N GLY A 121 14.54 0.98 6.16
CA GLY A 121 16.00 1.00 6.04
C GLY A 121 16.72 1.97 6.98
N GLU A 122 16.03 2.84 7.72
CA GLU A 122 16.67 3.72 8.68
C GLU A 122 17.13 2.97 9.95
N PRO A 123 18.25 3.39 10.57
CA PRO A 123 18.71 2.79 11.82
C PRO A 123 17.69 2.91 12.94
N GLY A 124 17.61 1.89 13.80
CA GLY A 124 16.70 1.90 14.96
C GLY A 124 15.29 1.43 14.68
N GLN A 125 15.05 0.86 13.49
CA GLN A 125 13.74 0.30 13.13
C GLN A 125 13.31 -0.77 14.12
N PRO A 126 12.17 -0.59 14.73
CA PRO A 126 11.80 -1.44 15.85
C PRO A 126 10.94 -2.63 15.46
N GLN A 127 10.21 -2.60 14.33
CA GLN A 127 9.31 -3.69 13.92
C GLN A 127 9.85 -4.51 12.75
N ALA A 128 9.63 -5.82 12.82
CA ALA A 128 9.94 -6.75 11.75
C ALA A 128 9.31 -6.34 10.41
N LEU A 129 8.08 -5.80 10.43
CA LEU A 129 7.40 -5.33 9.22
C LEU A 129 8.20 -4.22 8.51
N ILE A 130 8.66 -3.20 9.24
CA ILE A 130 9.42 -2.09 8.68
C ILE A 130 10.82 -2.57 8.25
N GLN A 131 11.45 -3.44 9.05
CA GLN A 131 12.72 -4.07 8.71
C GLN A 131 12.64 -4.86 7.40
N ASN A 132 11.53 -5.56 7.15
CA ASN A 132 11.31 -6.32 5.92
C ASN A 132 11.26 -5.42 4.68
N HIS A 133 10.66 -4.24 4.81
CA HIS A 133 10.67 -3.26 3.73
C HIS A 133 12.09 -2.74 3.47
N GLY A 134 12.84 -2.40 4.53
CA GLY A 134 14.22 -1.96 4.41
C GLY A 134 15.14 -3.03 3.80
N GLU A 135 14.94 -4.30 4.18
CA GLU A 135 15.67 -5.42 3.60
C GLU A 135 15.34 -5.60 2.11
N THR A 136 14.08 -5.45 1.71
CA THR A 136 13.70 -5.49 0.30
C THR A 136 14.30 -4.35 -0.50
N GLU A 137 14.33 -3.12 0.05
CA GLU A 137 15.00 -1.98 -0.58
C GLU A 137 16.50 -2.24 -0.77
N ARG A 138 17.16 -2.85 0.23
CA ARG A 138 18.57 -3.26 0.14
C ARG A 138 18.79 -4.28 -0.98
N LEU A 139 17.94 -5.30 -1.06
CA LEU A 139 18.01 -6.33 -2.12
C LEU A 139 17.81 -5.71 -3.51
N LEU A 140 16.86 -4.78 -3.66
CA LEU A 140 16.67 -4.03 -4.91
C LEU A 140 17.91 -3.23 -5.28
N ALA A 141 18.54 -2.53 -4.32
CA ALA A 141 19.75 -1.78 -4.56
C ALA A 141 20.95 -2.66 -4.98
N GLU A 142 21.04 -3.87 -4.43
CA GLU A 142 22.10 -4.83 -4.74
C GLU A 142 21.87 -5.60 -6.04
N SER A 143 20.62 -5.66 -6.53
CA SER A 143 20.25 -6.42 -7.73
C SER A 143 20.76 -5.82 -9.04
N GLY A 144 21.15 -4.55 -9.05
CA GLY A 144 21.50 -3.79 -10.26
C GLY A 144 20.28 -3.26 -11.03
N LEU A 145 19.06 -3.52 -10.59
CA LEU A 145 17.85 -2.95 -11.18
C LEU A 145 17.75 -1.46 -10.89
N THR A 146 17.27 -0.70 -11.84
CA THR A 146 16.76 0.64 -11.55
C THR A 146 15.47 0.49 -10.75
N PHE A 147 15.39 1.14 -9.57
CA PHE A 147 14.17 1.06 -8.77
C PHE A 147 13.79 2.39 -8.14
N THR A 148 12.53 2.49 -7.73
CA THR A 148 11.98 3.56 -6.90
C THR A 148 11.25 2.92 -5.73
N ALA A 149 11.54 3.30 -4.50
CA ALA A 149 10.75 2.88 -3.36
C ALA A 149 9.74 3.96 -2.98
N LEU A 150 8.46 3.61 -3.00
CA LEU A 150 7.37 4.45 -2.52
C LEU A 150 7.12 4.10 -1.05
N ARG A 151 7.68 4.88 -0.15
CA ARG A 151 7.58 4.70 1.30
C ARG A 151 6.30 5.32 1.81
N PHE A 152 5.21 4.55 1.72
CA PHE A 152 3.91 4.99 2.20
C PHE A 152 3.87 5.05 3.71
N ASN A 153 3.32 6.15 4.25
CA ASN A 153 2.98 6.23 5.66
C ASN A 153 1.69 5.44 5.94
N GLN A 154 1.21 5.42 7.17
CA GLN A 154 0.09 4.59 7.58
C GLN A 154 -1.20 4.95 6.82
N TRP A 155 -1.90 3.92 6.36
CA TRP A 155 -3.20 4.06 5.72
C TRP A 155 -4.33 4.19 6.77
N PRO A 156 -5.25 5.16 6.64
CA PRO A 156 -6.41 5.25 7.51
C PRO A 156 -7.33 4.02 7.42
N GLU A 157 -7.31 3.28 6.31
CA GLU A 157 -8.00 2.01 6.15
C GLU A 157 -7.58 0.95 7.17
N MET A 158 -6.39 1.08 7.75
CA MET A 158 -5.92 0.17 8.81
C MET A 158 -6.68 0.34 10.12
N TRP A 159 -7.19 1.54 10.40
CA TRP A 159 -8.07 1.79 11.53
C TRP A 159 -9.38 0.98 11.42
N ASN A 160 -9.91 0.86 10.20
CA ASN A 160 -11.12 0.08 9.94
C ASN A 160 -10.88 -1.40 10.19
N LEU A 161 -9.70 -1.90 9.82
CA LEU A 161 -9.33 -3.31 9.99
C LEU A 161 -9.39 -3.73 11.47
N VAL A 162 -8.90 -2.87 12.37
CA VAL A 162 -8.93 -3.12 13.83
C VAL A 162 -10.23 -2.63 14.46
N GLY A 163 -11.08 -1.89 13.73
CA GLY A 163 -12.42 -1.45 14.11
C GLY A 163 -12.46 -0.39 15.22
N LEU A 164 -11.36 0.33 15.44
CA LEU A 164 -11.31 1.40 16.43
C LEU A 164 -12.26 2.57 16.13
N PRO A 165 -12.49 2.99 14.87
CA PRO A 165 -13.50 4.01 14.56
C PRO A 165 -14.92 3.58 14.97
N ALA A 166 -15.26 2.31 14.78
CA ALA A 166 -16.57 1.78 15.18
C ALA A 166 -16.74 1.73 16.71
N ILE A 167 -15.67 1.36 17.45
CA ILE A 167 -15.66 1.47 18.92
C ILE A 167 -15.90 2.90 19.33
N ALA A 168 -15.15 3.84 18.75
CA ALA A 168 -15.26 5.26 19.07
C ALA A 168 -16.68 5.80 18.81
N ALA A 169 -17.27 5.43 17.67
CA ALA A 169 -18.65 5.80 17.33
C ALA A 169 -19.67 5.24 18.31
N ALA A 170 -19.49 4.00 18.78
CA ALA A 170 -20.42 3.34 19.71
C ALA A 170 -20.29 3.85 21.14
N THR A 171 -19.06 4.11 21.61
CA THR A 171 -18.76 4.39 23.02
C THR A 171 -18.50 5.87 23.34
N GLY A 172 -18.20 6.69 22.32
CA GLY A 172 -17.69 8.06 22.49
C GLY A 172 -16.23 8.11 22.93
N VAL A 173 -15.49 6.99 22.84
CA VAL A 173 -14.09 6.88 23.28
C VAL A 173 -13.25 6.18 22.22
N LEU A 174 -12.18 6.82 21.77
CA LEU A 174 -11.13 6.24 20.97
C LEU A 174 -9.97 5.83 21.88
N PRO A 175 -9.78 4.54 22.18
CA PRO A 175 -8.62 4.12 22.96
C PRO A 175 -7.34 4.21 22.13
N SER A 176 -6.31 4.79 22.70
CA SER A 176 -4.99 4.96 22.05
C SER A 176 -3.86 4.69 23.02
N ASN A 177 -2.77 4.14 22.51
CA ASN A 177 -1.51 4.00 23.24
C ASN A 177 -0.38 4.83 22.60
N SER A 178 -0.72 5.79 21.74
CA SER A 178 0.27 6.54 20.95
C SER A 178 0.73 7.86 21.60
N GLY A 179 0.18 8.23 22.78
CA GLY A 179 0.50 9.51 23.40
C GLY A 179 0.18 10.68 22.46
N ASP A 180 1.15 11.59 22.32
CA ASP A 180 1.09 12.73 21.39
C ASP A 180 1.77 12.45 20.05
N GLY A 181 2.06 11.16 19.76
CA GLY A 181 2.70 10.74 18.53
C GLY A 181 1.86 11.05 17.30
N ARG A 182 2.53 11.54 16.25
CA ARG A 182 1.89 12.04 15.03
C ARG A 182 2.13 11.11 13.85
N VAL A 183 1.19 11.10 12.91
CA VAL A 183 1.27 10.28 11.69
C VAL A 183 0.82 11.09 10.48
N GLY A 184 1.62 11.10 9.44
CA GLY A 184 1.24 11.65 8.12
C GLY A 184 0.40 10.67 7.31
N HIS A 185 -0.83 10.38 7.77
CA HIS A 185 -1.70 9.38 7.14
C HIS A 185 -1.92 9.66 5.65
N ILE A 186 -1.75 8.65 4.82
CA ILE A 186 -2.04 8.68 3.38
C ILE A 186 -3.09 7.63 3.03
N THR A 187 -4.09 7.97 2.21
CA THR A 187 -5.09 7.00 1.75
C THR A 187 -4.51 6.02 0.73
N ARG A 188 -5.10 4.83 0.63
CA ARG A 188 -4.73 3.90 -0.46
C ARG A 188 -4.99 4.46 -1.84
N ASP A 189 -6.02 5.30 -1.99
CA ASP A 189 -6.31 5.95 -3.27
C ASP A 189 -5.21 6.93 -3.66
N ASP A 190 -4.72 7.76 -2.71
CA ASP A 190 -3.59 8.65 -2.96
C ASP A 190 -2.30 7.87 -3.21
N SER A 191 -2.07 6.78 -2.47
CA SER A 191 -0.94 5.87 -2.68
C SER A 191 -0.97 5.25 -4.09
N ALA A 192 -2.14 4.81 -4.53
CA ALA A 192 -2.35 4.25 -5.86
C ALA A 192 -2.15 5.28 -6.98
N ALA A 193 -2.62 6.51 -6.76
CA ALA A 193 -2.44 7.60 -7.71
C ALA A 193 -0.95 7.96 -7.88
N VAL A 194 -0.17 7.99 -6.78
CA VAL A 194 1.28 8.19 -6.83
C VAL A 194 1.97 7.04 -7.58
N ALA A 195 1.64 5.79 -7.24
CA ALA A 195 2.19 4.62 -7.93
C ALA A 195 1.89 4.67 -9.43
N ALA A 196 0.66 5.00 -9.82
CA ALA A 196 0.25 5.13 -11.21
C ALA A 196 0.98 6.26 -11.94
N ALA A 197 1.21 7.40 -11.28
CA ALA A 197 1.96 8.52 -11.86
C ALA A 197 3.42 8.12 -12.16
N VAL A 198 4.11 7.52 -11.19
CA VAL A 198 5.49 7.05 -11.38
C VAL A 198 5.57 5.95 -12.44
N LEU A 199 4.60 5.02 -12.46
CA LEU A 199 4.54 3.98 -13.51
C LEU A 199 4.30 4.54 -14.91
N ALA A 200 3.47 5.56 -15.04
CA ALA A 200 3.14 6.16 -16.34
C ALA A 200 4.27 7.07 -16.87
N GLU A 201 4.82 7.90 -16.00
CA GLU A 201 5.69 9.01 -16.38
C GLU A 201 7.18 8.72 -16.15
N GLY A 202 7.54 7.87 -15.16
CA GLY A 202 8.92 7.69 -14.71
C GLY A 202 9.45 8.89 -13.94
N GLY A 203 10.75 9.13 -14.00
CA GLY A 203 11.39 10.35 -13.47
C GLY A 203 11.74 10.30 -11.99
N CYS A 204 11.58 9.15 -11.34
CA CYS A 204 11.90 8.94 -9.93
C CYS A 204 12.93 7.81 -9.73
N GLU A 205 13.72 7.52 -10.75
CA GLU A 205 14.70 6.43 -10.75
C GLU A 205 15.75 6.63 -9.65
N GLY A 206 16.00 5.57 -8.88
CA GLY A 206 16.93 5.56 -7.77
C GLY A 206 16.50 6.33 -6.53
N GLN A 207 15.22 6.75 -6.46
CA GLN A 207 14.71 7.52 -5.33
C GLN A 207 13.98 6.66 -4.29
N LEU A 208 14.16 7.02 -3.02
CA LEU A 208 13.37 6.54 -1.89
C LEU A 208 12.42 7.69 -1.49
N LEU A 209 11.15 7.58 -1.84
CA LEU A 209 10.18 8.66 -1.71
C LEU A 209 9.28 8.44 -0.49
N GLU A 210 9.39 9.30 0.50
CA GLU A 210 8.39 9.36 1.57
C GLU A 210 7.09 9.95 1.02
N VAL A 211 6.00 9.18 1.11
CA VAL A 211 4.69 9.53 0.55
C VAL A 211 3.67 9.57 1.68
N THR A 212 3.17 10.77 1.96
CA THR A 212 2.34 11.05 3.12
C THR A 212 1.07 11.82 2.75
N GLY A 213 0.12 11.87 3.68
CA GLY A 213 -0.98 12.80 3.61
C GLY A 213 -0.53 14.26 3.79
N PRO A 214 -1.48 15.21 3.85
CA PRO A 214 -1.18 16.63 3.83
C PRO A 214 -0.59 17.14 5.14
N GLU A 215 -0.81 16.43 6.23
CA GLU A 215 -0.40 16.82 7.58
C GLU A 215 -0.15 15.59 8.45
N ALA A 216 0.67 15.76 9.48
CA ALA A 216 0.85 14.76 10.52
C ALA A 216 -0.13 15.06 11.68
N VAL A 217 -0.96 14.07 12.03
CA VAL A 217 -2.04 14.17 13.03
C VAL A 217 -1.82 13.20 14.18
N THR A 218 -2.31 13.55 15.37
CA THR A 218 -2.37 12.70 16.55
C THR A 218 -3.62 11.81 16.53
N ASP A 219 -3.67 10.79 17.39
CA ASP A 219 -4.91 10.01 17.58
C ASP A 219 -6.05 10.85 18.19
N ALA A 220 -5.73 11.97 18.87
CA ALA A 220 -6.73 12.94 19.33
C ALA A 220 -7.36 13.69 18.14
N ASP A 221 -6.57 14.12 17.16
CA ASP A 221 -7.08 14.72 15.91
C ASP A 221 -7.96 13.72 15.13
N VAL A 222 -7.61 12.43 15.17
CA VAL A 222 -8.45 11.36 14.59
C VAL A 222 -9.78 11.25 15.34
N ALA A 223 -9.79 11.33 16.67
CA ALA A 223 -11.02 11.31 17.46
C ALA A 223 -11.91 12.52 17.11
N ASP A 224 -11.33 13.71 16.93
CA ASP A 224 -12.05 14.91 16.52
C ASP A 224 -12.65 14.75 15.11
N ALA A 225 -11.92 14.18 14.17
CA ALA A 225 -12.43 13.86 12.83
C ALA A 225 -13.64 12.90 12.91
N LEU A 226 -13.54 11.85 13.73
CA LEU A 226 -14.65 10.90 13.95
C LEU A 226 -15.85 11.58 14.63
N ALA A 227 -15.62 12.51 15.56
CA ALA A 227 -16.67 13.28 16.21
C ALA A 227 -17.43 14.17 15.20
N GLN A 228 -16.74 14.78 14.26
CA GLN A 228 -17.37 15.54 13.17
C GLN A 228 -18.28 14.68 12.31
N VAL A 229 -17.81 13.50 11.90
CA VAL A 229 -18.58 12.58 11.04
C VAL A 229 -19.80 12.00 11.77
N THR A 230 -19.64 11.66 13.06
CA THR A 230 -20.74 11.07 13.84
C THR A 230 -21.73 12.10 14.38
N GLY A 231 -21.37 13.38 14.41
CA GLY A 231 -22.13 14.45 15.07
C GLY A 231 -22.20 14.29 16.60
N ARG A 232 -21.33 13.48 17.20
CA ARG A 232 -21.30 13.18 18.63
C ARG A 232 -19.89 13.38 19.20
N PRO A 233 -19.74 13.84 20.45
CA PRO A 233 -18.43 13.96 21.07
C PRO A 233 -17.72 12.59 21.13
N ILE A 234 -16.48 12.53 20.68
CA ILE A 234 -15.57 11.39 20.81
C ILE A 234 -14.29 11.92 21.43
N ARG A 235 -13.86 11.33 22.54
CA ARG A 235 -12.58 11.67 23.16
C ARG A 235 -11.53 10.60 22.89
N CYS A 236 -10.30 11.01 22.69
CA CYS A 236 -9.17 10.09 22.70
C CYS A 236 -8.80 9.77 24.15
N GLU A 237 -8.71 8.51 24.51
CA GLU A 237 -8.31 8.06 25.84
C GLU A 237 -7.00 7.30 25.76
N GLN A 238 -5.96 7.83 26.40
CA GLN A 238 -4.68 7.15 26.45
C GLN A 238 -4.75 5.95 27.40
N VAL A 239 -4.42 4.78 26.87
CA VAL A 239 -4.36 3.52 27.60
C VAL A 239 -2.95 2.93 27.50
N SER A 240 -2.60 1.98 28.39
CA SER A 240 -1.35 1.25 28.28
C SER A 240 -1.37 0.31 27.05
N ASP A 241 -0.19 -0.11 26.60
CA ASP A 241 -0.05 -1.10 25.51
C ASP A 241 -0.86 -2.37 25.83
N ALA A 242 -0.81 -2.85 27.08
CA ALA A 242 -1.61 -4.00 27.54
C ALA A 242 -3.12 -3.70 27.54
N GLY A 243 -3.52 -2.47 27.87
CA GLY A 243 -4.93 -2.05 27.85
C GLY A 243 -5.50 -2.02 26.43
N LEU A 244 -4.75 -1.47 25.46
CA LEU A 244 -5.15 -1.50 24.06
C LEU A 244 -5.18 -2.94 23.53
N ALA A 245 -4.17 -3.75 23.84
CA ALA A 245 -4.14 -5.15 23.46
C ALA A 245 -5.37 -5.92 23.98
N ALA A 246 -5.76 -5.71 25.26
CA ALA A 246 -6.95 -6.31 25.82
C ALA A 246 -8.22 -5.90 25.06
N THR A 247 -8.38 -4.60 24.79
CA THR A 247 -9.54 -4.07 24.02
C THR A 247 -9.66 -4.72 22.64
N LEU A 248 -8.53 -4.89 21.93
CA LEU A 248 -8.51 -5.50 20.61
C LEU A 248 -8.75 -7.02 20.67
N SER A 249 -8.19 -7.70 21.67
CA SER A 249 -8.37 -9.15 21.87
C SER A 249 -9.80 -9.52 22.25
N GLU A 250 -10.47 -8.72 23.10
CA GLU A 250 -11.88 -8.91 23.47
C GLU A 250 -12.80 -8.85 22.24
N ARG A 251 -12.39 -8.23 21.16
CA ARG A 251 -13.07 -8.21 19.87
C ARG A 251 -12.82 -9.44 19.00
N GLY A 252 -11.98 -10.35 19.45
CA GLY A 252 -11.64 -11.55 18.68
C GLY A 252 -10.68 -11.31 17.52
N LEU A 253 -9.91 -10.20 17.56
CA LEU A 253 -8.85 -9.98 16.57
C LEU A 253 -7.74 -11.01 16.77
N PRO A 254 -7.17 -11.59 15.68
CA PRO A 254 -6.00 -12.46 15.78
C PRO A 254 -4.82 -11.75 16.44
N ASP A 255 -4.03 -12.49 17.23
CA ASP A 255 -2.91 -11.96 18.00
C ASP A 255 -1.94 -11.12 17.18
N MET A 256 -1.68 -11.52 15.93
CA MET A 256 -0.80 -10.78 15.04
C MET A 256 -1.28 -9.34 14.77
N TYR A 257 -2.59 -9.13 14.64
CA TYR A 257 -3.15 -7.79 14.46
C TYR A 257 -3.12 -7.00 15.77
N VAL A 258 -3.39 -7.66 16.89
CA VAL A 258 -3.30 -7.06 18.23
C VAL A 258 -1.88 -6.56 18.49
N GLN A 259 -0.88 -7.42 18.30
CA GLN A 259 0.53 -7.09 18.51
C GLN A 259 1.01 -6.03 17.51
N GLY A 260 0.66 -6.18 16.23
CA GLY A 260 1.02 -5.23 15.19
C GLY A 260 0.50 -3.83 15.49
N TRP A 261 -0.80 -3.70 15.80
CA TRP A 261 -1.41 -2.41 16.08
C TRP A 261 -0.88 -1.77 17.36
N THR A 262 -0.79 -2.56 18.44
CA THR A 262 -0.24 -2.08 19.71
C THR A 262 1.22 -1.61 19.56
N GLY A 263 2.03 -2.35 18.79
CA GLY A 263 3.38 -1.93 18.46
C GLY A 263 3.46 -0.63 17.66
N LEU A 264 2.55 -0.40 16.71
CA LEU A 264 2.50 0.86 15.97
C LEU A 264 2.31 2.07 16.90
N GLY A 265 1.52 1.95 17.96
CA GLY A 265 1.37 3.02 18.95
C GLY A 265 2.69 3.39 19.63
N THR A 266 3.55 2.41 19.94
CA THR A 266 4.89 2.67 20.48
C THR A 266 5.73 3.52 19.51
N TYR A 267 5.69 3.19 18.22
CA TYR A 267 6.48 3.95 17.21
C TYR A 267 5.93 5.32 16.92
N LYS A 268 4.60 5.49 17.06
CA LYS A 268 4.00 6.83 17.04
C LYS A 268 4.58 7.68 18.17
N ARG A 269 4.62 7.15 19.42
CA ARG A 269 5.21 7.85 20.57
C ARG A 269 6.66 8.25 20.33
N ASP A 270 7.41 7.42 19.65
CA ASP A 270 8.83 7.65 19.33
C ASP A 270 9.01 8.59 18.10
N GLY A 271 7.92 9.12 17.54
CA GLY A 271 7.94 10.05 16.41
C GLY A 271 8.32 9.40 15.07
N TRP A 272 8.26 8.07 14.98
CA TRP A 272 8.68 7.35 13.75
C TRP A 272 7.88 7.74 12.52
N PHE A 273 6.60 8.06 12.69
CA PHE A 273 5.68 8.36 11.58
C PHE A 273 5.39 9.86 11.42
N ASP A 274 6.06 10.70 12.21
CA ASP A 274 5.94 12.17 12.11
C ASP A 274 6.73 12.68 10.91
N VAL A 275 6.24 12.35 9.73
CA VAL A 275 6.79 12.74 8.44
C VAL A 275 5.66 13.31 7.59
N THR A 276 5.93 14.46 6.97
CA THR A 276 5.01 15.12 6.01
C THR A 276 5.79 15.55 4.78
N THR A 277 5.26 15.21 3.61
CA THR A 277 5.87 15.57 2.32
C THR A 277 4.81 16.06 1.34
N HIS A 278 5.26 16.68 0.25
CA HIS A 278 4.39 17.12 -0.85
C HIS A 278 4.42 16.14 -2.04
N ALA A 279 4.85 14.89 -1.83
CA ALA A 279 5.04 13.92 -2.91
C ALA A 279 3.75 13.66 -3.70
N VAL A 280 2.60 13.54 -3.01
CA VAL A 280 1.30 13.33 -3.68
C VAL A 280 0.99 14.49 -4.63
N GLU A 281 1.04 15.73 -4.15
CA GLU A 281 0.72 16.91 -4.96
C GLU A 281 1.72 17.08 -6.12
N HIS A 282 3.00 16.86 -5.85
CA HIS A 282 4.06 16.98 -6.84
C HIS A 282 3.92 15.97 -7.98
N LEU A 283 3.64 14.70 -7.66
CA LEU A 283 3.59 13.59 -8.63
C LEU A 283 2.23 13.45 -9.31
N THR A 284 1.15 13.84 -8.64
CA THR A 284 -0.20 13.62 -9.17
C THR A 284 -0.91 14.89 -9.62
N GLY A 285 -0.41 16.07 -9.23
CA GLY A 285 -1.06 17.36 -9.45
C GLY A 285 -2.30 17.59 -8.57
N ARG A 286 -2.64 16.66 -7.66
CA ARG A 286 -3.78 16.79 -6.74
C ARG A 286 -3.31 16.80 -5.29
N LYS A 287 -4.06 17.49 -4.42
CA LYS A 287 -3.77 17.47 -2.99
C LYS A 287 -4.09 16.10 -2.40
N PRO A 288 -3.28 15.61 -1.45
CA PRO A 288 -3.61 14.38 -0.73
C PRO A 288 -4.86 14.57 0.15
N THR A 289 -5.58 13.48 0.38
CA THR A 289 -6.82 13.46 1.15
C THR A 289 -6.53 13.58 2.66
N PRO A 290 -7.06 14.61 3.37
CA PRO A 290 -6.98 14.68 4.81
C PRO A 290 -7.70 13.52 5.49
N ILE A 291 -7.26 13.13 6.71
CA ILE A 291 -7.89 11.99 7.41
C ILE A 291 -9.36 12.26 7.76
N ALA A 292 -9.72 13.52 8.03
CA ALA A 292 -11.10 13.91 8.27
C ALA A 292 -11.99 13.69 7.05
N ASP A 293 -11.50 14.06 5.86
CA ASP A 293 -12.21 13.87 4.60
C ASP A 293 -12.32 12.38 4.26
N TYR A 294 -11.29 11.59 4.57
CA TYR A 294 -11.35 10.14 4.44
C TYR A 294 -12.51 9.54 5.25
N PHE A 295 -12.62 9.84 6.55
CA PHE A 295 -13.70 9.30 7.37
C PHE A 295 -15.07 9.85 6.97
N ALA A 296 -15.17 11.08 6.50
CA ALA A 296 -16.40 11.64 5.96
C ALA A 296 -16.89 10.91 4.69
N ALA A 297 -15.97 10.49 3.83
CA ALA A 297 -16.25 9.74 2.62
C ALA A 297 -16.52 8.23 2.88
N HIS A 298 -16.10 7.71 4.05
CA HIS A 298 -16.15 6.28 4.39
C HIS A 298 -16.94 6.02 5.68
N PRO A 299 -18.25 6.32 5.73
CA PRO A 299 -19.07 6.10 6.93
C PRO A 299 -19.16 4.62 7.34
N GLU A 300 -18.88 3.68 6.43
CA GLU A 300 -18.78 2.25 6.74
C GLU A 300 -17.64 1.95 7.75
N ALA A 301 -16.63 2.81 7.85
CA ALA A 301 -15.57 2.71 8.85
C ALA A 301 -16.09 2.78 10.29
N LEU A 302 -17.25 3.39 10.48
CA LEU A 302 -17.92 3.53 11.78
C LEU A 302 -18.76 2.31 12.14
N GLN A 303 -18.81 1.31 11.26
CA GLN A 303 -19.50 0.05 11.49
C GLN A 303 -18.49 -1.02 11.88
N LEU A 304 -18.82 -1.85 12.85
CA LEU A 304 -17.96 -2.97 13.21
C LEU A 304 -17.82 -3.90 11.99
N PRO A 305 -16.58 -4.16 11.53
CA PRO A 305 -16.38 -5.13 10.48
C PRO A 305 -16.91 -6.49 10.94
N ALA A 306 -17.65 -7.17 10.08
CA ALA A 306 -18.01 -8.56 10.33
C ALA A 306 -16.71 -9.35 10.48
N LEU A 307 -16.50 -10.00 11.62
CA LEU A 307 -15.38 -10.90 11.83
C LEU A 307 -15.49 -11.99 10.75
N ARG A 308 -14.61 -11.92 9.74
CA ARG A 308 -14.54 -13.01 8.76
C ARG A 308 -14.01 -14.23 9.51
N SER A 309 -14.86 -15.24 9.66
CA SER A 309 -14.40 -16.57 10.08
C SER A 309 -13.31 -17.00 9.09
N GLN A 310 -12.08 -17.06 9.57
CA GLN A 310 -10.99 -17.64 8.79
C GLN A 310 -11.26 -19.16 8.73
N HIS A 311 -11.65 -19.63 7.55
CA HIS A 311 -11.64 -21.03 7.20
C HIS A 311 -10.38 -21.31 6.39
#